data_bc38bc4993f0f7c401996185b0642063
#
_entry.id   bc38bc4993f0f7c401996185b0642063
#
_cell.length_a   1.000
_cell.length_b   1.000
_cell.length_c   1.000
_cell.angle_alpha   90.00
_cell.angle_beta   90.00
_cell.angle_gamma   90.00
#
_symmetry.space_group_name_H-M   'P 1'
#
loop_
_entity.id
_entity.type
_entity.pdbx_description
1 polymer ?
#
loop_
_entity_poly.entity_id
_entity_poly.type
_entity_poly.pdbx_seq_one_letter_code
_entity_poly.pdbx_strand_id
1 'polypeptide(L)'
;MSYEAQHASIFMQVLNFLRYEPVGSRNGSLEGKRDGYEMVKISRDEIQRESPHIPRNIKNSSDLKVIENAISGNNIMGKAILAALSTAFGLTGGARFENLHRNHRPSTSTLSMMHYIPSHPVKDGNVGHQKHTDISSLTVLFTEQWGLQIRPPGSKEFGFVEPKKGQAIINVGDSLRFASGHTFQSCIHRVVPYDYTEHRYSVAYFLRAEDETMFQDSEGRYVTSRQWHDEKFLAFLASPADQAAAPSSLLLGGMQEDETDVYGLPQAKPVAVDTAKNSGVEVTTVEVSA
;
A
#
# COMPACT_ATOMS: atom_id res chain seq x y z
N MET A 1 24.34 23.52 -3.78
CA MET A 1 23.86 22.36 -4.56
C MET A 1 22.58 22.79 -5.23
N SER A 2 22.44 22.55 -6.53
CA SER A 2 21.18 22.86 -7.23
C SER A 2 20.06 21.97 -6.69
N TYR A 3 18.81 22.43 -6.80
CA TYR A 3 17.61 21.67 -6.44
C TYR A 3 17.61 20.26 -7.09
N GLU A 4 18.05 20.16 -8.35
CA GLU A 4 18.20 18.91 -9.08
C GLU A 4 19.25 17.95 -8.46
N ALA A 5 20.37 18.49 -7.96
CA ALA A 5 21.41 17.66 -7.32
C ALA A 5 20.98 17.15 -5.94
N GLN A 6 20.19 17.93 -5.21
CA GLN A 6 19.57 17.47 -3.96
C GLN A 6 18.52 16.38 -4.21
N HIS A 7 17.66 16.56 -5.21
CA HIS A 7 16.67 15.55 -5.59
C HIS A 7 17.33 14.27 -6.12
N ALA A 8 18.39 14.38 -6.93
CA ALA A 8 19.14 13.21 -7.39
C ALA A 8 19.84 12.47 -6.25
N SER A 9 20.38 13.17 -5.25
CA SER A 9 20.99 12.56 -4.07
C SER A 9 19.97 11.86 -3.18
N ILE A 10 18.84 12.49 -2.93
CA ILE A 10 17.70 11.90 -2.21
C ILE A 10 17.14 10.71 -3.00
N PHE A 11 17.02 10.84 -4.33
CA PHE A 11 16.56 9.78 -5.22
C PHE A 11 17.47 8.55 -5.20
N MET A 12 18.80 8.75 -5.20
CA MET A 12 19.77 7.64 -5.07
C MET A 12 19.76 7.01 -3.68
N GLN A 13 19.53 7.79 -2.62
CA GLN A 13 19.30 7.24 -1.28
C GLN A 13 18.00 6.45 -1.22
N VAL A 14 16.93 6.95 -1.81
CA VAL A 14 15.63 6.28 -1.90
C VAL A 14 15.73 4.97 -2.71
N LEU A 15 16.46 4.95 -3.82
CA LEU A 15 16.71 3.72 -4.61
C LEU A 15 17.48 2.66 -3.83
N ASN A 16 18.45 3.06 -2.99
CA ASN A 16 19.17 2.13 -2.13
C ASN A 16 18.36 1.64 -0.92
N PHE A 17 17.35 2.42 -0.46
CA PHE A 17 16.44 2.06 0.62
C PHE A 17 15.31 1.12 0.17
N LEU A 18 15.08 0.95 -1.12
CA LEU A 18 13.86 0.32 -1.66
C LEU A 18 13.75 -1.19 -1.45
N ARG A 19 14.75 -1.88 -0.88
CA ARG A 19 14.75 -3.35 -0.84
C ARG A 19 14.55 -3.95 0.52
N TYR A 20 15.26 -3.44 1.50
CA TYR A 20 15.11 -3.83 2.88
C TYR A 20 14.98 -2.58 3.74
N GLU A 21 13.90 -2.52 4.48
CA GLU A 21 13.63 -1.48 5.45
C GLU A 21 13.65 -2.13 6.83
N PRO A 22 14.61 -1.79 7.70
CA PRO A 22 14.67 -2.33 9.05
C PRO A 22 13.58 -1.71 9.93
N VAL A 23 13.27 -2.39 11.04
CA VAL A 23 12.35 -1.89 12.07
C VAL A 23 12.73 -0.49 12.52
N GLY A 24 11.72 0.36 12.72
CA GLY A 24 11.93 1.74 13.16
C GLY A 24 12.35 2.71 12.06
N SER A 25 12.28 2.31 10.78
CA SER A 25 12.62 3.18 9.65
C SER A 25 11.62 4.30 9.42
N ARG A 26 10.36 4.09 9.80
CA ARG A 26 9.24 5.00 9.54
C ARG A 26 8.48 5.33 10.82
N ASN A 27 7.49 6.20 10.69
CA ASN A 27 6.55 6.47 11.77
C ASN A 27 5.61 5.27 11.98
N GLY A 28 5.33 4.99 13.23
CA GLY A 28 4.41 3.93 13.61
C GLY A 28 2.94 4.37 13.61
N SER A 29 2.07 3.47 14.05
CA SER A 29 0.63 3.72 14.16
C SER A 29 0.24 4.63 15.32
N LEU A 30 1.13 4.91 16.24
CA LEU A 30 0.95 5.85 17.35
C LEU A 30 1.84 7.08 17.15
N GLU A 31 1.34 8.24 17.53
CA GLU A 31 2.08 9.49 17.42
C GLU A 31 3.40 9.45 18.22
N GLY A 32 4.46 9.95 17.60
CA GLY A 32 5.81 9.97 18.18
C GLY A 32 6.48 8.60 18.32
N LYS A 33 5.84 7.53 17.83
CA LYS A 33 6.37 6.16 17.83
C LYS A 33 6.85 5.76 16.43
N ARG A 34 7.76 4.79 16.40
CA ARG A 34 8.29 4.26 15.14
C ARG A 34 7.49 3.03 14.72
N ASP A 35 7.62 2.64 13.45
CA ASP A 35 7.05 1.39 12.95
C ASP A 35 7.66 0.16 13.65
N GLY A 36 6.87 -0.89 13.77
CA GLY A 36 7.26 -2.15 14.43
C GLY A 36 7.49 -3.30 13.44
N TYR A 37 7.84 -3.00 12.19
CA TYR A 37 8.05 -4.02 11.17
C TYR A 37 9.31 -3.76 10.35
N GLU A 38 9.86 -4.83 9.84
CA GLU A 38 10.84 -4.81 8.76
C GLU A 38 10.17 -5.23 7.44
N MET A 39 10.73 -4.81 6.32
CA MET A 39 10.13 -5.05 5.02
C MET A 39 11.17 -5.30 3.94
N VAL A 40 10.88 -6.27 3.07
CA VAL A 40 11.61 -6.46 1.80
C VAL A 40 10.67 -6.13 0.64
N LYS A 41 11.16 -5.34 -0.31
CA LYS A 41 10.45 -4.96 -1.53
C LYS A 41 11.14 -5.53 -2.76
N ILE A 42 10.38 -6.06 -3.69
CA ILE A 42 10.87 -6.55 -4.96
C ILE A 42 9.98 -5.99 -6.07
N SER A 43 10.58 -5.19 -6.95
CA SER A 43 9.88 -4.59 -8.07
C SER A 43 9.56 -5.63 -9.15
N ARG A 44 8.37 -5.52 -9.75
CA ARG A 44 8.02 -6.28 -10.95
C ARG A 44 9.04 -6.08 -12.07
N ASP A 45 9.43 -4.84 -12.31
CA ASP A 45 10.35 -4.49 -13.40
C ASP A 45 11.77 -5.04 -13.15
N GLU A 46 12.20 -5.15 -11.90
CA GLU A 46 13.49 -5.76 -11.56
C GLU A 46 13.51 -7.24 -11.89
N ILE A 47 12.43 -7.96 -11.59
CA ILE A 47 12.28 -9.37 -11.94
C ILE A 47 12.26 -9.55 -13.45
N GLN A 48 11.46 -8.76 -14.17
CA GLN A 48 11.31 -8.89 -15.63
C GLN A 48 12.58 -8.57 -16.41
N ARG A 49 13.46 -7.70 -15.85
CA ARG A 49 14.72 -7.28 -16.49
C ARG A 49 15.94 -8.03 -15.98
N GLU A 50 15.75 -9.08 -15.19
CA GLU A 50 16.85 -9.82 -14.55
C GLU A 50 17.86 -8.89 -13.83
N SER A 51 17.33 -7.91 -13.14
CA SER A 51 18.11 -6.83 -12.52
C SER A 51 19.25 -7.38 -11.67
N PRO A 52 20.48 -6.82 -11.78
CA PRO A 52 21.60 -7.17 -10.91
C PRO A 52 21.34 -6.84 -9.44
N HIS A 53 20.28 -6.10 -9.21
CA HIS A 53 19.93 -5.58 -7.90
C HIS A 53 19.11 -6.52 -7.03
N ILE A 54 18.60 -7.63 -7.54
CA ILE A 54 17.93 -8.66 -6.72
C ILE A 54 18.97 -9.21 -5.73
N PRO A 55 18.67 -9.28 -4.42
CA PRO A 55 19.59 -9.82 -3.43
C PRO A 55 20.11 -11.20 -3.83
N ARG A 56 21.43 -11.43 -3.69
CA ARG A 56 22.07 -12.67 -4.17
C ARG A 56 21.50 -13.93 -3.54
N ASN A 57 21.12 -13.87 -2.26
CA ASN A 57 20.49 -14.97 -1.55
C ASN A 57 19.12 -15.33 -2.14
N ILE A 58 18.37 -14.37 -2.64
CA ILE A 58 17.09 -14.61 -3.34
C ILE A 58 17.39 -15.06 -4.78
N LYS A 59 18.26 -14.36 -5.50
CA LYS A 59 18.56 -14.64 -6.91
C LYS A 59 19.06 -16.06 -7.16
N ASN A 60 19.81 -16.63 -6.22
CA ASN A 60 20.40 -17.95 -6.35
C ASN A 60 19.61 -19.04 -5.60
N SER A 61 18.40 -18.77 -5.18
CA SER A 61 17.55 -19.71 -4.45
C SER A 61 16.32 -20.15 -5.28
N SER A 62 15.69 -21.25 -4.85
CA SER A 62 14.38 -21.65 -5.36
C SER A 62 13.29 -20.61 -5.09
N ASP A 63 13.53 -19.74 -4.10
CA ASP A 63 12.57 -18.71 -3.69
C ASP A 63 12.35 -17.65 -4.76
N LEU A 64 13.35 -17.42 -5.63
CA LEU A 64 13.19 -16.51 -6.77
C LEU A 64 11.99 -16.92 -7.62
N LYS A 65 11.85 -18.22 -7.90
CA LYS A 65 10.72 -18.70 -8.72
C LYS A 65 9.37 -18.52 -8.03
N VAL A 66 9.33 -18.66 -6.72
CA VAL A 66 8.12 -18.39 -5.93
C VAL A 66 7.74 -16.91 -6.03
N ILE A 67 8.73 -16.03 -5.86
CA ILE A 67 8.55 -14.57 -5.97
C ILE A 67 8.09 -14.15 -7.37
N GLU A 68 8.72 -14.70 -8.43
CA GLU A 68 8.32 -14.45 -9.82
C GLU A 68 6.87 -14.86 -10.07
N ASN A 69 6.48 -16.06 -9.63
CA ASN A 69 5.12 -16.55 -9.75
C ASN A 69 4.13 -15.68 -8.98
N ALA A 70 4.48 -15.26 -7.75
CA ALA A 70 3.66 -14.39 -6.94
C ALA A 70 3.44 -13.02 -7.63
N ILE A 71 4.50 -12.39 -8.14
CA ILE A 71 4.41 -11.11 -8.85
C ILE A 71 3.56 -11.26 -10.12
N SER A 72 3.82 -12.29 -10.93
CA SER A 72 3.10 -12.54 -12.19
C SER A 72 1.63 -12.84 -11.94
N GLY A 73 1.33 -13.74 -11.01
CA GLY A 73 -0.04 -14.12 -10.66
C GLY A 73 -0.86 -12.93 -10.14
N ASN A 74 -0.31 -12.17 -9.22
CA ASN A 74 -0.98 -10.97 -8.69
C ASN A 74 -1.17 -9.88 -9.75
N ASN A 75 -0.21 -9.72 -10.67
CA ASN A 75 -0.35 -8.78 -11.79
C ASN A 75 -1.50 -9.18 -12.71
N ILE A 76 -1.58 -10.46 -13.09
CA ILE A 76 -2.66 -11.00 -13.93
C ILE A 76 -4.01 -10.81 -13.23
N MET A 77 -4.13 -11.21 -11.97
CA MET A 77 -5.35 -11.10 -11.19
C MET A 77 -5.80 -9.63 -11.04
N GLY A 78 -4.89 -8.74 -10.65
CA GLY A 78 -5.23 -7.33 -10.51
C GLY A 78 -5.70 -6.70 -11.82
N LYS A 79 -5.07 -7.03 -12.95
CA LYS A 79 -5.52 -6.57 -14.28
C LYS A 79 -6.88 -7.14 -14.67
N ALA A 80 -7.18 -8.40 -14.32
CA ALA A 80 -8.49 -8.99 -14.56
C ALA A 80 -9.59 -8.27 -13.76
N ILE A 81 -9.30 -7.90 -12.51
CA ILE A 81 -10.23 -7.10 -11.69
C ILE A 81 -10.45 -5.72 -12.32
N LEU A 82 -9.38 -5.02 -12.73
CA LEU A 82 -9.49 -3.73 -13.41
C LEU A 82 -10.31 -3.84 -14.70
N ALA A 83 -10.14 -4.91 -15.47
CA ALA A 83 -10.92 -5.17 -16.69
C ALA A 83 -12.41 -5.39 -16.39
N ALA A 84 -12.72 -6.12 -15.32
CA ALA A 84 -14.10 -6.31 -14.87
C ALA A 84 -14.73 -4.98 -14.43
N LEU A 85 -14.00 -4.17 -13.66
CA LEU A 85 -14.45 -2.82 -13.27
C LEU A 85 -14.66 -1.93 -14.49
N SER A 86 -13.71 -1.92 -15.45
CA SER A 86 -13.87 -1.16 -16.71
C SER A 86 -15.12 -1.55 -17.46
N THR A 87 -15.44 -2.83 -17.52
CA THR A 87 -16.66 -3.34 -18.16
C THR A 87 -17.90 -2.91 -17.41
N ALA A 88 -17.92 -3.02 -16.09
CA ALA A 88 -19.04 -2.60 -15.24
C ALA A 88 -19.33 -1.09 -15.38
N PHE A 89 -18.31 -0.28 -15.60
CA PHE A 89 -18.42 1.16 -15.83
C PHE A 89 -18.64 1.55 -17.31
N GLY A 90 -18.76 0.60 -18.20
CA GLY A 90 -18.94 0.85 -19.64
C GLY A 90 -17.75 1.52 -20.34
N LEU A 91 -16.56 1.41 -19.77
CA LEU A 91 -15.36 2.04 -20.32
C LEU A 91 -14.88 1.28 -21.57
N THR A 92 -14.42 2.01 -22.57
CA THR A 92 -13.95 1.48 -23.85
C THR A 92 -12.57 2.05 -24.24
N GLY A 93 -11.87 1.38 -25.12
CA GLY A 93 -10.60 1.86 -25.69
C GLY A 93 -9.55 2.21 -24.63
N GLY A 94 -8.93 3.36 -24.78
CA GLY A 94 -7.87 3.87 -23.89
C GLY A 94 -8.35 4.25 -22.47
N ALA A 95 -9.67 4.42 -22.27
CA ALA A 95 -10.22 4.78 -20.98
C ALA A 95 -10.31 3.60 -19.99
N ARG A 96 -10.10 2.37 -20.45
CA ARG A 96 -10.16 1.18 -19.60
C ARG A 96 -9.02 1.14 -18.61
N PHE A 97 -9.30 0.85 -17.36
CA PHE A 97 -8.32 0.92 -16.26
C PHE A 97 -7.15 -0.04 -16.44
N GLU A 98 -7.39 -1.26 -16.94
CA GLU A 98 -6.31 -2.23 -17.18
C GLU A 98 -5.32 -1.78 -18.26
N ASN A 99 -5.72 -0.87 -19.16
CA ASN A 99 -4.86 -0.32 -20.21
C ASN A 99 -3.80 0.66 -19.67
N LEU A 100 -3.94 1.09 -18.42
CA LEU A 100 -2.94 1.89 -17.71
C LEU A 100 -1.80 1.02 -17.10
N HIS A 101 -1.83 -0.32 -17.32
CA HIS A 101 -0.95 -1.30 -16.66
C HIS A 101 -0.30 -2.26 -17.66
N ARG A 102 0.26 -1.73 -18.74
CA ARG A 102 0.91 -2.55 -19.78
C ARG A 102 2.24 -3.10 -19.27
N ASN A 103 2.44 -4.42 -19.41
CA ASN A 103 3.59 -5.10 -18.82
C ASN A 103 4.95 -4.67 -19.42
N HIS A 104 4.98 -4.20 -20.67
CA HIS A 104 6.19 -3.74 -21.33
C HIS A 104 6.56 -2.27 -20.99
N ARG A 105 5.73 -1.58 -20.25
CA ARG A 105 5.99 -0.21 -19.79
C ARG A 105 6.51 -0.20 -18.35
N PRO A 106 7.44 0.71 -18.02
CA PRO A 106 7.91 0.88 -16.65
C PRO A 106 6.77 1.19 -15.69
N SER A 107 6.84 0.64 -14.49
CA SER A 107 5.97 1.00 -13.37
C SER A 107 6.66 0.72 -12.04
N THR A 108 6.20 1.36 -11.01
CA THR A 108 6.65 1.11 -9.64
C THR A 108 5.91 -0.05 -8.96
N SER A 109 5.25 -0.94 -9.73
CA SER A 109 4.57 -2.13 -9.19
C SER A 109 5.53 -3.02 -8.40
N THR A 110 5.13 -3.43 -7.19
CA THR A 110 6.06 -4.00 -6.20
C THR A 110 5.38 -5.07 -5.35
N LEU A 111 6.08 -6.17 -5.11
CA LEU A 111 5.77 -7.12 -4.04
C LEU A 111 6.51 -6.70 -2.77
N SER A 112 5.79 -6.54 -1.67
CA SER A 112 6.33 -6.22 -0.35
C SER A 112 6.03 -7.34 0.63
N MET A 113 7.05 -7.82 1.30
CA MET A 113 6.97 -8.82 2.36
C MET A 113 7.28 -8.13 3.67
N MET A 114 6.34 -8.10 4.58
CA MET A 114 6.41 -7.39 5.86
C MET A 114 6.40 -8.37 7.01
N HIS A 115 7.32 -8.17 7.94
CA HIS A 115 7.46 -8.94 9.16
C HIS A 115 7.37 -7.99 10.36
N TYR A 116 6.27 -8.06 11.09
CA TYR A 116 6.04 -7.31 12.32
C TYR A 116 6.62 -8.11 13.48
N ILE A 117 7.58 -7.50 14.16
CA ILE A 117 8.33 -8.14 15.25
C ILE A 117 7.54 -7.96 16.56
N PRO A 118 7.50 -8.98 17.43
CA PRO A 118 6.93 -8.85 18.75
C PRO A 118 7.52 -7.66 19.49
N SER A 119 6.68 -6.70 19.88
CA SER A 119 7.13 -5.55 20.63
C SER A 119 5.98 -4.98 21.45
N HIS A 120 6.27 -4.58 22.68
CA HIS A 120 5.25 -3.97 23.53
C HIS A 120 5.22 -2.45 23.26
N PRO A 121 4.12 -1.90 22.71
CA PRO A 121 4.09 -0.51 22.24
C PRO A 121 4.43 0.52 23.32
N VAL A 122 4.07 0.24 24.58
CA VAL A 122 4.37 1.11 25.71
C VAL A 122 5.83 1.05 26.14
N LYS A 123 6.45 -0.15 26.09
CA LYS A 123 7.84 -0.36 26.52
C LYS A 123 8.84 -0.07 25.41
N ASP A 124 8.59 -0.62 24.22
CA ASP A 124 9.57 -0.64 23.15
C ASP A 124 9.41 0.55 22.20
N GLY A 125 8.23 1.18 22.19
CA GLY A 125 7.94 2.37 21.39
C GLY A 125 7.67 2.11 19.91
N ASN A 126 7.82 0.87 19.43
CA ASN A 126 7.59 0.49 18.05
C ASN A 126 6.21 -0.13 17.89
N VAL A 127 5.41 0.40 16.98
CA VAL A 127 4.02 -0.03 16.80
C VAL A 127 3.61 0.03 15.34
N GLY A 128 3.07 -1.06 14.84
CA GLY A 128 2.37 -1.21 13.59
C GLY A 128 2.83 -0.34 12.42
N HIS A 129 1.90 -0.07 11.54
CA HIS A 129 2.08 0.81 10.37
C HIS A 129 1.07 1.94 10.45
N GLN A 130 1.54 3.18 10.28
CA GLN A 130 0.71 4.38 10.37
C GLN A 130 -0.45 4.39 9.36
N LYS A 131 -1.48 5.19 9.65
CA LYS A 131 -2.61 5.36 8.74
C LYS A 131 -2.18 5.99 7.42
N HIS A 132 -2.69 5.43 6.33
CA HIS A 132 -2.40 5.88 4.97
C HIS A 132 -3.43 5.34 3.98
N THR A 133 -3.34 5.81 2.75
CA THR A 133 -3.90 5.15 1.56
C THR A 133 -2.75 4.61 0.71
N ASP A 134 -3.02 3.58 -0.08
CA ASP A 134 -2.02 3.04 -0.99
C ASP A 134 -1.87 3.92 -2.24
N ILE A 135 -0.64 3.98 -2.76
CA ILE A 135 -0.32 4.69 -4.01
C ILE A 135 -0.90 3.94 -5.23
N SER A 136 -1.05 2.62 -5.11
CA SER A 136 -1.42 1.71 -6.19
C SER A 136 -2.79 2.01 -6.82
N SER A 137 -3.07 1.35 -7.95
CA SER A 137 -4.45 1.22 -8.44
C SER A 137 -5.21 0.20 -7.60
N LEU A 138 -4.61 -0.97 -7.41
CA LEU A 138 -5.10 -2.02 -6.51
C LEU A 138 -3.95 -2.54 -5.66
N THR A 139 -4.25 -2.87 -4.42
CA THR A 139 -3.37 -3.64 -3.54
C THR A 139 -4.00 -5.00 -3.27
N VAL A 140 -3.21 -6.05 -3.41
CA VAL A 140 -3.59 -7.43 -3.07
C VAL A 140 -2.79 -7.84 -1.85
N LEU A 141 -3.44 -7.98 -0.71
CA LEU A 141 -2.82 -8.27 0.59
C LEU A 141 -3.17 -9.69 1.04
N PHE A 142 -2.14 -10.44 1.40
CA PHE A 142 -2.23 -11.75 2.04
C PHE A 142 -1.75 -11.64 3.47
N THR A 143 -2.57 -12.07 4.42
CA THR A 143 -2.23 -12.20 5.83
C THR A 143 -3.19 -13.19 6.47
N GLU A 144 -2.67 -14.00 7.40
CA GLU A 144 -3.48 -14.95 8.19
C GLU A 144 -3.65 -14.47 9.65
N GLN A 145 -3.19 -13.25 9.94
CA GLN A 145 -3.15 -12.72 11.30
C GLN A 145 -3.85 -11.39 11.41
N TRP A 146 -4.50 -11.17 12.53
CA TRP A 146 -5.16 -9.90 12.86
C TRP A 146 -4.19 -8.72 12.88
N GLY A 147 -4.73 -7.51 12.78
CA GLY A 147 -3.96 -6.27 12.89
C GLY A 147 -4.27 -5.23 11.81
N LEU A 148 -4.75 -5.64 10.63
CA LEU A 148 -5.23 -4.68 9.65
C LEU A 148 -6.50 -4.00 10.16
N GLN A 149 -6.50 -2.68 10.15
CA GLN A 149 -7.67 -1.84 10.40
C GLN A 149 -7.95 -0.96 9.19
N ILE A 150 -9.22 -0.83 8.83
CA ILE A 150 -9.70 0.09 7.81
C ILE A 150 -10.63 1.12 8.43
N ARG A 151 -10.70 2.29 7.82
CA ARG A 151 -11.73 3.29 8.08
C ARG A 151 -12.74 3.26 6.93
N PRO A 152 -13.96 2.74 7.16
CA PRO A 152 -14.99 2.72 6.12
C PRO A 152 -15.37 4.14 5.69
N PRO A 153 -15.74 4.36 4.42
CA PRO A 153 -16.24 5.64 3.95
C PRO A 153 -17.40 6.15 4.82
N GLY A 154 -17.33 7.42 5.22
CA GLY A 154 -18.33 8.05 6.09
C GLY A 154 -18.22 7.66 7.57
N SER A 155 -17.29 6.79 7.96
CA SER A 155 -16.99 6.47 9.36
C SER A 155 -15.80 7.28 9.86
N LYS A 156 -15.84 7.64 11.15
CA LYS A 156 -14.69 8.21 11.87
C LYS A 156 -13.87 7.13 12.58
N GLU A 157 -14.39 5.91 12.69
CA GLU A 157 -13.80 4.83 13.46
C GLU A 157 -13.08 3.82 12.56
N PHE A 158 -11.97 3.28 13.07
CA PHE A 158 -11.28 2.17 12.47
C PHE A 158 -11.88 0.84 12.95
N GLY A 159 -12.11 -0.09 12.01
CA GLY A 159 -12.50 -1.46 12.31
C GLY A 159 -11.44 -2.45 11.86
N PHE A 160 -11.30 -3.57 12.60
CA PHE A 160 -10.42 -4.66 12.17
C PHE A 160 -11.02 -5.42 10.98
N VAL A 161 -10.16 -5.78 10.03
CA VAL A 161 -10.49 -6.72 8.96
C VAL A 161 -10.10 -8.11 9.41
N GLU A 162 -11.08 -9.02 9.39
CA GLU A 162 -10.86 -10.43 9.73
C GLU A 162 -9.94 -11.08 8.68
N PRO A 163 -8.78 -11.63 9.07
CA PRO A 163 -7.96 -12.41 8.17
C PRO A 163 -8.61 -13.78 7.92
N LYS A 164 -8.67 -14.20 6.67
CA LYS A 164 -9.22 -15.51 6.29
C LYS A 164 -8.18 -16.30 5.51
N LYS A 165 -7.91 -17.51 5.99
CA LYS A 165 -6.96 -18.43 5.33
C LYS A 165 -7.39 -18.69 3.89
N GLY A 166 -6.43 -18.63 2.96
CA GLY A 166 -6.68 -18.86 1.53
C GLY A 166 -7.41 -17.71 0.82
N GLN A 167 -7.60 -16.55 1.47
CA GLN A 167 -8.21 -15.38 0.86
C GLN A 167 -7.22 -14.20 0.82
N ALA A 168 -7.37 -13.35 -0.18
CA ALA A 168 -6.69 -12.07 -0.28
C ALA A 168 -7.65 -10.93 0.07
N ILE A 169 -7.11 -9.89 0.72
CA ILE A 169 -7.81 -8.63 0.90
C ILE A 169 -7.38 -7.71 -0.26
N ILE A 170 -8.36 -7.18 -1.00
CA ILE A 170 -8.08 -6.30 -2.13
C ILE A 170 -8.68 -4.93 -1.83
N ASN A 171 -7.85 -3.89 -1.96
CA ASN A 171 -8.30 -2.51 -1.77
C ASN A 171 -7.91 -1.61 -2.95
N VAL A 172 -8.74 -0.60 -3.14
CA VAL A 172 -8.48 0.50 -4.08
C VAL A 172 -7.45 1.45 -3.47
N GLY A 173 -6.47 1.84 -4.29
CA GLY A 173 -5.50 2.88 -3.96
C GLY A 173 -5.74 4.18 -4.75
N ASP A 174 -4.84 5.14 -4.56
CA ASP A 174 -5.00 6.50 -5.08
C ASP A 174 -5.03 6.55 -6.61
N SER A 175 -4.18 5.75 -7.29
CA SER A 175 -4.13 5.76 -8.75
C SER A 175 -5.46 5.38 -9.39
N LEU A 176 -6.18 4.39 -8.84
CA LEU A 176 -7.51 4.02 -9.37
C LEU A 176 -8.58 5.06 -8.96
N ARG A 177 -8.47 5.62 -7.76
CA ARG A 177 -9.33 6.75 -7.35
C ARG A 177 -9.22 7.90 -8.35
N PHE A 178 -8.01 8.31 -8.71
CA PHE A 178 -7.77 9.38 -9.66
C PHE A 178 -8.21 9.00 -11.08
N ALA A 179 -7.85 7.81 -11.56
CA ALA A 179 -8.22 7.33 -12.90
C ALA A 179 -9.74 7.20 -13.08
N SER A 180 -10.48 6.97 -12.01
CA SER A 180 -11.95 6.89 -12.04
C SER A 180 -12.65 8.25 -11.85
N GLY A 181 -11.91 9.36 -11.87
CA GLY A 181 -12.48 10.67 -11.56
C GLY A 181 -13.07 10.73 -10.15
N HIS A 182 -12.39 10.13 -9.18
CA HIS A 182 -12.79 10.04 -7.77
C HIS A 182 -14.10 9.26 -7.52
N THR A 183 -14.56 8.45 -8.47
CA THR A 183 -15.72 7.58 -8.30
C THR A 183 -15.44 6.46 -7.30
N PHE A 184 -14.26 5.84 -7.38
CA PHE A 184 -13.77 4.94 -6.34
C PHE A 184 -13.11 5.72 -5.19
N GLN A 185 -13.17 5.15 -3.99
CA GLN A 185 -12.52 5.72 -2.81
C GLN A 185 -11.26 4.93 -2.47
N SER A 186 -10.16 5.62 -2.20
CA SER A 186 -8.98 4.99 -1.61
C SER A 186 -9.28 4.55 -0.18
N CYS A 187 -8.89 3.33 0.16
CA CYS A 187 -9.11 2.79 1.49
C CYS A 187 -8.08 3.37 2.48
N ILE A 188 -8.55 4.16 3.44
CA ILE A 188 -7.71 4.57 4.57
C ILE A 188 -7.56 3.39 5.51
N HIS A 189 -6.33 2.99 5.78
CA HIS A 189 -6.03 1.84 6.62
C HIS A 189 -4.75 2.03 7.43
N ARG A 190 -4.58 1.20 8.45
CA ARG A 190 -3.39 1.11 9.29
C ARG A 190 -3.19 -0.32 9.76
N VAL A 191 -2.01 -0.64 10.29
CA VAL A 191 -1.78 -1.92 10.97
C VAL A 191 -1.47 -1.64 12.43
N VAL A 192 -2.28 -2.24 13.31
CA VAL A 192 -2.09 -2.22 14.75
C VAL A 192 -1.95 -3.68 15.19
N PRO A 193 -0.78 -4.14 15.65
CA PRO A 193 -0.63 -5.50 16.11
C PRO A 193 -1.70 -5.84 17.14
N TYR A 194 -2.41 -6.94 16.90
CA TYR A 194 -3.45 -7.41 17.82
C TYR A 194 -2.86 -8.18 18.99
N ASP A 195 -1.85 -8.99 18.69
CA ASP A 195 -1.04 -9.68 19.67
C ASP A 195 0.40 -9.18 19.59
N TYR A 196 0.90 -8.63 20.69
CA TYR A 196 2.25 -8.07 20.77
C TYR A 196 3.31 -9.14 21.12
N THR A 197 2.89 -10.34 21.41
CA THR A 197 3.77 -11.45 21.80
C THR A 197 4.18 -12.31 20.61
N GLU A 198 3.47 -12.21 19.48
CA GLU A 198 3.70 -13.03 18.31
C GLU A 198 4.19 -12.24 17.10
N HIS A 199 4.97 -12.90 16.27
CA HIS A 199 5.35 -12.40 14.96
C HIS A 199 4.13 -12.35 14.05
N ARG A 200 3.98 -11.26 13.30
CA ARG A 200 2.94 -11.12 12.29
C ARG A 200 3.57 -10.95 10.91
N TYR A 201 3.03 -11.66 9.93
CA TYR A 201 3.51 -11.58 8.55
C TYR A 201 2.40 -11.10 7.61
N SER A 202 2.80 -10.34 6.60
CA SER A 202 1.91 -10.02 5.49
C SER A 202 2.71 -9.85 4.20
N VAL A 203 2.07 -10.21 3.09
CA VAL A 203 2.61 -10.03 1.74
C VAL A 203 1.62 -9.18 0.95
N ALA A 204 2.07 -8.08 0.40
CA ALA A 204 1.25 -7.18 -0.39
C ALA A 204 1.83 -6.99 -1.79
N TYR A 205 1.00 -7.13 -2.82
CA TYR A 205 1.33 -6.73 -4.17
C TYR A 205 0.63 -5.42 -4.52
N PHE A 206 1.42 -4.41 -4.82
CA PHE A 206 0.94 -3.09 -5.24
C PHE A 206 0.94 -3.02 -6.77
N LEU A 207 -0.23 -3.15 -7.39
CA LEU A 207 -0.39 -2.93 -8.82
C LEU A 207 -0.48 -1.44 -9.10
N ARG A 208 0.56 -0.87 -9.68
CA ARG A 208 0.64 0.56 -10.02
C ARG A 208 0.56 0.78 -11.51
N ALA A 209 -0.05 1.89 -11.91
CA ALA A 209 -0.09 2.30 -13.30
C ALA A 209 1.32 2.56 -13.85
N GLU A 210 1.44 2.59 -15.17
CA GLU A 210 2.70 2.94 -15.84
C GLU A 210 3.19 4.31 -15.39
N ASP A 211 4.50 4.49 -15.32
CA ASP A 211 5.15 5.69 -14.81
C ASP A 211 4.63 6.98 -15.47
N GLU A 212 4.40 6.92 -16.80
CA GLU A 212 3.94 8.04 -17.62
C GLU A 212 2.42 8.30 -17.58
N THR A 213 1.65 7.45 -16.88
CA THR A 213 0.20 7.64 -16.77
C THR A 213 -0.11 8.93 -16.04
N MET A 214 -0.89 9.81 -16.67
CA MET A 214 -1.30 11.09 -16.10
C MET A 214 -2.62 10.94 -15.33
N PHE A 215 -2.68 11.54 -14.16
CA PHE A 215 -3.88 11.66 -13.33
C PHE A 215 -4.12 13.12 -12.96
N GLN A 216 -5.36 13.42 -12.60
CA GLN A 216 -5.68 14.61 -11.82
C GLN A 216 -5.80 14.18 -10.35
N ASP A 217 -4.91 14.70 -9.51
CA ASP A 217 -4.89 14.36 -8.07
C ASP A 217 -6.00 15.05 -7.28
N SER A 218 -6.00 14.89 -5.96
CA SER A 218 -7.01 15.46 -5.07
C SER A 218 -7.03 16.99 -5.03
N GLU A 219 -5.95 17.64 -5.44
CA GLU A 219 -5.81 19.10 -5.50
C GLU A 219 -6.08 19.64 -6.89
N GLY A 220 -6.45 18.76 -7.84
CA GLY A 220 -6.67 19.13 -9.23
C GLY A 220 -5.40 19.30 -10.05
N ARG A 221 -4.21 18.92 -9.51
CA ARG A 221 -2.93 18.97 -10.24
C ARG A 221 -2.85 17.79 -11.20
N TYR A 222 -2.30 18.01 -12.38
CA TYR A 222 -1.93 16.91 -13.27
C TYR A 222 -0.56 16.39 -12.88
N VAL A 223 -0.52 15.12 -12.46
CA VAL A 223 0.70 14.42 -12.04
C VAL A 223 0.84 13.11 -12.79
N THR A 224 2.07 12.67 -13.05
CA THR A 224 2.30 11.31 -13.54
C THR A 224 2.19 10.31 -12.39
N SER A 225 1.91 9.04 -12.70
CA SER A 225 1.93 7.94 -11.73
C SER A 225 3.26 7.89 -10.97
N ARG A 226 4.37 8.15 -11.66
CA ARG A 226 5.70 8.20 -11.08
C ARG A 226 5.87 9.38 -10.13
N GLN A 227 5.46 10.58 -10.53
CA GLN A 227 5.53 11.76 -9.66
C GLN A 227 4.71 11.57 -8.38
N TRP A 228 3.46 11.10 -8.51
CA TRP A 228 2.63 10.81 -7.34
C TRP A 228 3.26 9.78 -6.40
N HIS A 229 3.83 8.71 -6.98
CA HIS A 229 4.57 7.71 -6.20
C HIS A 229 5.70 8.34 -5.40
N ASP A 230 6.55 9.13 -6.06
CA ASP A 230 7.76 9.67 -5.44
C ASP A 230 7.42 10.72 -4.37
N GLU A 231 6.46 11.62 -4.64
CA GLU A 231 5.98 12.62 -3.67
C GLU A 231 5.41 11.95 -2.42
N LYS A 232 4.50 10.99 -2.59
CA LYS A 232 3.88 10.29 -1.48
C LYS A 232 4.85 9.41 -0.72
N PHE A 233 5.80 8.78 -1.41
CA PHE A 233 6.84 7.99 -0.77
C PHE A 233 7.74 8.85 0.11
N LEU A 234 8.11 10.05 -0.34
CA LEU A 234 8.86 11.02 0.48
C LEU A 234 8.06 11.45 1.72
N ALA A 235 6.74 11.62 1.60
CA ALA A 235 5.88 11.93 2.73
C ALA A 235 5.89 10.82 3.81
N PHE A 236 6.02 9.55 3.41
CA PHE A 236 6.20 8.44 4.38
C PHE A 236 7.50 8.53 5.17
N LEU A 237 8.53 9.13 4.59
CA LEU A 237 9.84 9.31 5.23
C LEU A 237 9.94 10.61 6.05
N ALA A 238 9.01 11.53 5.86
CA ALA A 238 8.99 12.81 6.57
C ALA A 238 8.77 12.64 8.07
N SER A 239 9.24 13.62 8.86
CA SER A 239 8.97 13.63 10.29
C SER A 239 7.47 13.82 10.58
N PRO A 240 6.95 13.42 11.76
CA PRO A 240 5.57 13.69 12.13
C PRO A 240 5.20 15.18 12.08
N ALA A 241 6.13 16.06 12.45
CA ALA A 241 5.93 17.50 12.41
C ALA A 241 5.78 18.02 10.96
N ASP A 242 6.62 17.51 10.04
CA ASP A 242 6.53 17.87 8.61
C ASP A 242 5.25 17.33 7.98
N GLN A 243 4.84 16.11 8.35
CA GLN A 243 3.58 15.52 7.90
C GLN A 243 2.36 16.32 8.38
N ALA A 244 2.38 16.80 9.62
CA ALA A 244 1.31 17.62 10.19
C ALA A 244 1.26 19.04 9.60
N ALA A 245 2.39 19.57 9.15
CA ALA A 245 2.48 20.90 8.54
C ALA A 245 2.05 20.90 7.05
N ALA A 246 1.88 19.73 6.42
CA ALA A 246 1.46 19.65 5.03
C ALA A 246 -0.02 20.09 4.88
N PRO A 247 -0.35 20.97 3.92
CA PRO A 247 -1.71 21.51 3.74
C PRO A 247 -2.74 20.45 3.34
N SER A 248 -2.31 19.35 2.76
CA SER A 248 -3.10 18.13 2.54
C SER A 248 -2.30 16.93 3.01
N SER A 249 -2.96 15.96 3.66
CA SER A 249 -2.25 14.76 4.07
C SER A 249 -1.97 13.87 2.86
N LEU A 250 -0.79 14.03 2.23
CA LEU A 250 -0.36 13.15 1.13
C LEU A 250 -0.45 11.67 1.52
N LEU A 251 -0.23 11.33 2.80
CA LEU A 251 -0.39 9.97 3.29
C LEU A 251 -1.82 9.45 3.12
N LEU A 252 -2.81 10.33 3.20
CA LEU A 252 -4.22 10.00 2.98
C LEU A 252 -4.67 10.28 1.54
N GLY A 253 -3.75 10.38 0.58
CA GLY A 253 -4.07 10.62 -0.82
C GLY A 253 -4.67 12.00 -1.08
N GLY A 254 -4.37 13.00 -0.25
CA GLY A 254 -4.94 14.34 -0.31
C GLY A 254 -6.38 14.41 0.21
N MET A 255 -6.88 13.37 0.87
CA MET A 255 -8.16 13.44 1.58
C MET A 255 -7.96 14.12 2.93
N GLN A 256 -8.92 14.96 3.32
CA GLN A 256 -8.87 15.64 4.62
C GLN A 256 -9.09 14.65 5.76
N GLU A 257 -8.38 14.89 6.84
CA GLU A 257 -8.55 14.16 8.09
C GLU A 257 -9.59 14.90 8.96
N ASP A 258 -10.57 14.15 9.47
CA ASP A 258 -11.38 14.68 10.57
C ASP A 258 -10.52 14.74 11.84
N GLU A 259 -10.50 15.88 12.53
CA GLU A 259 -9.68 16.21 13.71
C GLU A 259 -9.87 15.26 14.93
N THR A 260 -10.76 14.28 14.84
CA THR A 260 -11.15 13.39 15.94
C THR A 260 -10.55 11.99 15.90
N ASP A 261 -9.51 11.76 15.11
CA ASP A 261 -8.88 10.45 14.99
C ASP A 261 -8.02 10.14 16.25
N VAL A 262 -8.67 9.59 17.27
CA VAL A 262 -7.99 9.15 18.48
C VAL A 262 -7.28 7.82 18.20
N TYR A 263 -5.95 7.81 18.28
CA TYR A 263 -5.16 6.58 18.23
C TYR A 263 -5.40 5.75 19.50
N GLY A 264 -6.40 4.86 19.47
CA GLY A 264 -6.66 3.93 20.57
C GLY A 264 -5.94 2.61 20.35
N LEU A 265 -5.22 2.13 21.36
CA LEU A 265 -4.85 0.71 21.42
C LEU A 265 -6.13 -0.11 21.61
N PRO A 266 -6.27 -1.29 20.96
CA PRO A 266 -7.46 -2.12 21.15
C PRO A 266 -7.52 -2.60 22.60
N GLN A 267 -8.51 -2.12 23.35
CA GLN A 267 -8.81 -2.59 24.72
C GLN A 267 -9.88 -3.68 24.75
N ALA A 268 -10.48 -4.01 23.61
CA ALA A 268 -11.57 -4.97 23.52
C ALA A 268 -11.32 -5.99 22.40
N LYS A 269 -11.96 -7.16 22.52
CA LYS A 269 -12.00 -8.15 21.43
C LYS A 269 -12.52 -7.49 20.14
N PRO A 270 -11.94 -7.79 18.97
CA PRO A 270 -12.37 -7.22 17.73
C PRO A 270 -13.85 -7.53 17.49
N VAL A 271 -14.61 -6.50 17.19
CA VAL A 271 -15.92 -6.70 16.56
C VAL A 271 -15.62 -6.86 15.08
N ALA A 272 -15.92 -8.02 14.51
CA ALA A 272 -15.84 -8.21 13.07
C ALA A 272 -16.73 -7.15 12.40
N VAL A 273 -16.15 -6.30 11.55
CA VAL A 273 -16.94 -5.42 10.71
C VAL A 273 -17.57 -6.32 9.65
N ASP A 274 -18.85 -6.59 9.78
CA ASP A 274 -19.64 -7.23 8.74
C ASP A 274 -19.78 -6.22 7.59
N THR A 275 -18.81 -6.23 6.69
CA THR A 275 -18.70 -5.31 5.56
C THR A 275 -19.86 -5.46 4.56
N ALA A 276 -20.66 -6.51 4.68
CA ALA A 276 -21.83 -6.75 3.82
C ALA A 276 -23.04 -5.87 4.18
N LYS A 277 -23.06 -5.22 5.35
CA LYS A 277 -24.25 -4.47 5.82
C LYS A 277 -24.14 -2.96 5.77
N ASN A 278 -22.95 -2.39 5.60
CA ASN A 278 -22.79 -0.92 5.53
C ASN A 278 -22.31 -0.49 4.14
N SER A 279 -23.28 -0.21 3.29
CA SER A 279 -23.28 0.68 2.13
C SER A 279 -21.99 0.81 1.29
N GLY A 280 -21.98 0.18 0.13
CA GLY A 280 -21.32 0.71 -1.07
C GLY A 280 -19.84 0.45 -1.25
N VAL A 281 -19.15 -0.18 -0.31
CA VAL A 281 -17.81 -0.72 -0.51
C VAL A 281 -17.91 -2.24 -0.53
N GLU A 282 -18.06 -2.83 -1.70
CA GLU A 282 -17.89 -4.26 -1.87
C GLU A 282 -16.42 -4.62 -1.62
N VAL A 283 -16.17 -5.23 -0.47
CA VAL A 283 -14.97 -6.03 -0.30
C VAL A 283 -15.22 -7.33 -1.06
N THR A 284 -14.80 -7.36 -2.31
CA THR A 284 -14.93 -8.57 -3.12
C THR A 284 -13.87 -9.56 -2.66
N THR A 285 -14.29 -10.63 -2.00
CA THR A 285 -13.44 -11.77 -1.71
C THR A 285 -13.38 -12.68 -2.96
N VAL A 286 -12.19 -12.86 -3.51
CA VAL A 286 -11.95 -13.83 -4.57
C VAL A 286 -11.36 -15.08 -3.94
N GLU A 287 -12.06 -16.20 -3.99
CA GLU A 287 -11.50 -17.49 -3.60
C GLU A 287 -10.48 -17.93 -4.66
N VAL A 288 -9.24 -18.11 -4.24
CA VAL A 288 -8.19 -18.71 -5.06
C VAL A 288 -8.10 -20.18 -4.68
N SER A 289 -8.66 -21.06 -5.48
CA SER A 289 -8.44 -22.50 -5.34
C SER A 289 -6.97 -22.82 -5.62
N ALA A 290 -6.39 -23.61 -4.72
CA ALA A 290 -5.00 -24.08 -4.78
C ALA A 290 -4.72 -24.96 -6.03
#